data_0096bf69ade7d8245f9723ef410fddba
#
_entry.id   0096bf69ade7d8245f9723ef410fddba
#
_cell.length_a   1.000
_cell.length_b   1.000
_cell.length_c   1.000
_cell.angle_alpha   90.00
_cell.angle_beta   90.00
_cell.angle_gamma   90.00
#
_symmetry.space_group_name_H-M   'P 1'
#
loop_
_entity.id
_entity.type
_entity.pdbx_description
1 polymer ?
#
loop_
_entity_poly.entity_id
_entity_poly.type
_entity_poly.pdbx_seq_one_letter_code
_entity_poly.pdbx_strand_id
1 'polypeptide(L)'
;LSIRRQRQMCIRDSLKIANNKMANAIRMVSISVGEDPREFNLFSFGGAGPMHACELARELDIPKVFIPARPGLTNALGCLVADLRQDFTQTLNNSLEETNIKNLHSILEKFKSEGVSLIKKQKVEIEKFYIEFSLDMQFLGQTHIIKTPLKDAKPAKNFINKEFENIYFKRFKVKLEKILPIIVNINVSVIGKRKELDLKKLINFTKRGKISYRKVYFNGKWHKTPIYLRENLFPKFKQNGPAIIEQLDTTIVIHP
;
A
#
# COMPACT_ATOMS: atom_id res chain seq x y z
N LEU A 1 -41.15 19.45 6.00
CA LEU A 1 -40.28 18.35 6.40
C LEU A 1 -39.78 18.59 7.82
N SER A 2 -39.95 17.61 8.75
CA SER A 2 -39.48 17.80 10.12
C SER A 2 -37.95 17.99 10.13
N ILE A 3 -37.44 18.84 11.01
CA ILE A 3 -35.99 19.11 11.20
C ILE A 3 -35.19 17.79 11.32
N ARG A 4 -35.78 16.77 11.92
CA ARG A 4 -35.18 15.42 12.04
C ARG A 4 -34.97 14.73 10.70
N ARG A 5 -35.95 14.82 9.77
CA ARG A 5 -35.83 14.26 8.41
C ARG A 5 -34.77 15.01 7.59
N GLN A 6 -34.74 16.33 7.70
CA GLN A 6 -33.76 17.16 7.01
C GLN A 6 -32.33 16.83 7.48
N ARG A 7 -32.09 16.69 8.79
CA ARG A 7 -30.80 16.27 9.33
C ARG A 7 -30.37 14.88 8.83
N GLN A 8 -31.27 13.91 8.74
CA GLN A 8 -30.97 12.58 8.23
C GLN A 8 -30.62 12.59 6.73
N MET A 9 -31.27 13.44 5.93
CA MET A 9 -30.91 13.63 4.54
C MET A 9 -29.51 14.21 4.40
N CYS A 10 -29.17 15.26 5.15
CA CYS A 10 -27.84 15.88 5.13
C CYS A 10 -26.73 14.88 5.50
N ILE A 11 -26.94 14.05 6.55
CA ILE A 11 -25.95 13.03 6.95
C ILE A 11 -25.74 12.01 5.83
N ARG A 12 -26.82 11.51 5.25
CA ARG A 12 -26.73 10.55 4.13
C ARG A 12 -25.98 11.13 2.93
N ASP A 13 -26.30 12.37 2.56
CA ASP A 13 -25.68 13.00 1.41
C ASP A 13 -24.20 13.31 1.67
N SER A 14 -23.84 13.69 2.90
CA SER A 14 -22.45 13.83 3.31
C SER A 14 -21.67 12.51 3.23
N LEU A 15 -22.25 11.39 3.67
CA LEU A 15 -21.64 10.07 3.54
C LEU A 15 -21.45 9.66 2.07
N LYS A 16 -22.44 9.93 1.20
CA LYS A 16 -22.33 9.66 -0.23
C LYS A 16 -21.20 10.47 -0.88
N ILE A 17 -21.12 11.77 -0.55
CA ILE A 17 -20.03 12.62 -1.07
C ILE A 17 -18.67 12.10 -0.62
N ALA A 18 -18.54 11.70 0.65
CA ALA A 18 -17.31 11.14 1.18
C ALA A 18 -16.93 9.83 0.44
N ASN A 19 -17.90 8.92 0.26
CA ASN A 19 -17.68 7.66 -0.45
C ASN A 19 -17.29 7.89 -1.90
N ASN A 20 -17.96 8.80 -2.62
CA ASN A 20 -17.60 9.15 -4.00
C ASN A 20 -16.17 9.72 -4.11
N LYS A 21 -15.78 10.60 -3.18
CA LYS A 21 -14.41 11.13 -3.16
C LYS A 21 -13.37 10.02 -2.94
N MET A 22 -13.63 9.11 -2.00
CA MET A 22 -12.74 7.97 -1.73
C MET A 22 -12.69 7.00 -2.93
N ALA A 23 -13.83 6.68 -3.55
CA ALA A 23 -13.89 5.83 -4.74
C ALA A 23 -13.11 6.44 -5.91
N ASN A 24 -13.24 7.76 -6.13
CA ASN A 24 -12.48 8.45 -7.17
C ASN A 24 -10.97 8.44 -6.90
N ALA A 25 -10.55 8.57 -5.64
CA ALA A 25 -9.14 8.45 -5.27
C ALA A 25 -8.59 7.04 -5.57
N ILE A 26 -9.36 6.00 -5.27
CA ILE A 26 -8.99 4.61 -5.58
C ILE A 26 -8.89 4.41 -7.09
N ARG A 27 -9.88 4.87 -7.88
CA ARG A 27 -9.85 4.81 -9.35
C ARG A 27 -8.62 5.52 -9.92
N MET A 28 -8.32 6.71 -9.42
CA MET A 28 -7.18 7.49 -9.91
C MET A 28 -5.85 6.77 -9.68
N VAL A 29 -5.64 6.17 -8.51
CA VAL A 29 -4.41 5.42 -8.20
C VAL A 29 -4.31 4.15 -9.03
N SER A 30 -5.37 3.35 -9.18
CA SER A 30 -5.35 2.11 -9.96
C SER A 30 -5.21 2.37 -11.46
N ILE A 31 -5.98 3.30 -12.03
CA ILE A 31 -5.92 3.62 -13.47
C ILE A 31 -4.56 4.20 -13.85
N SER A 32 -3.94 5.02 -12.98
CA SER A 32 -2.62 5.61 -13.26
C SER A 32 -1.50 4.56 -13.45
N VAL A 33 -1.67 3.37 -12.88
CA VAL A 33 -0.75 2.24 -13.05
C VAL A 33 -1.25 1.19 -14.05
N GLY A 34 -2.42 1.42 -14.67
CA GLY A 34 -3.01 0.54 -15.67
C GLY A 34 -3.77 -0.66 -15.11
N GLU A 35 -4.16 -0.61 -13.84
CA GLU A 35 -4.83 -1.71 -13.14
C GLU A 35 -6.34 -1.46 -13.00
N ASP A 36 -7.15 -2.51 -13.14
CA ASP A 36 -8.59 -2.45 -12.96
C ASP A 36 -8.97 -2.77 -11.51
N PRO A 37 -9.62 -1.84 -10.76
CA PRO A 37 -10.01 -2.09 -9.36
C PRO A 37 -10.87 -3.34 -9.17
N ARG A 38 -11.64 -3.76 -10.19
CA ARG A 38 -12.54 -4.93 -10.14
C ARG A 38 -11.80 -6.26 -10.02
N GLU A 39 -10.53 -6.31 -10.41
CA GLU A 39 -9.68 -7.49 -10.30
C GLU A 39 -9.04 -7.63 -8.91
N PHE A 40 -9.23 -6.65 -8.03
CA PHE A 40 -8.63 -6.61 -6.69
C PHE A 40 -9.66 -6.86 -5.59
N ASN A 41 -9.14 -7.04 -4.38
CA ASN A 41 -9.94 -7.07 -3.16
C ASN A 41 -9.67 -5.79 -2.36
N LEU A 42 -10.70 -5.21 -1.76
CA LEU A 42 -10.56 -4.03 -0.92
C LEU A 42 -10.09 -4.45 0.49
N PHE A 43 -8.89 -4.05 0.87
CA PHE A 43 -8.40 -4.21 2.23
C PHE A 43 -8.69 -2.95 3.05
N SER A 44 -9.65 -3.04 3.98
CA SER A 44 -10.14 -1.90 4.74
C SER A 44 -9.69 -1.95 6.19
N PHE A 45 -9.02 -0.89 6.65
CA PHE A 45 -8.50 -0.76 8.01
C PHE A 45 -8.63 0.68 8.54
N GLY A 46 -8.14 0.92 9.76
CA GLY A 46 -8.38 2.16 10.49
C GLY A 46 -9.72 2.15 11.22
N GLY A 47 -9.97 3.18 12.02
CA GLY A 47 -11.20 3.29 12.82
C GLY A 47 -12.47 3.44 12.00
N ALA A 48 -12.45 4.27 10.95
CA ALA A 48 -13.60 4.58 10.11
C ALA A 48 -13.66 3.80 8.80
N GLY A 49 -12.53 3.29 8.29
CA GLY A 49 -12.46 2.57 7.01
C GLY A 49 -13.52 1.48 6.85
N PRO A 50 -13.66 0.55 7.80
CA PRO A 50 -14.62 -0.55 7.72
C PRO A 50 -16.10 -0.12 7.66
N MET A 51 -16.42 1.07 8.13
CA MET A 51 -17.77 1.63 8.04
C MET A 51 -18.16 1.97 6.58
N HIS A 52 -17.20 2.40 5.78
CA HIS A 52 -17.40 2.80 4.38
C HIS A 52 -17.16 1.67 3.37
N ALA A 53 -16.49 0.60 3.80
CA ALA A 53 -15.91 -0.41 2.93
C ALA A 53 -16.91 -1.11 2.01
N CYS A 54 -18.10 -1.44 2.48
CA CYS A 54 -19.11 -2.10 1.67
C CYS A 54 -19.67 -1.21 0.56
N GLU A 55 -19.90 0.08 0.86
CA GLU A 55 -20.35 1.03 -0.17
C GLU A 55 -19.25 1.33 -1.20
N LEU A 56 -18.02 1.48 -0.76
CA LEU A 56 -16.88 1.67 -1.66
C LEU A 56 -16.69 0.47 -2.58
N ALA A 57 -16.79 -0.75 -2.06
CA ALA A 57 -16.68 -1.95 -2.87
C ALA A 57 -17.79 -2.04 -3.94
N ARG A 58 -19.04 -1.66 -3.58
CA ARG A 58 -20.15 -1.58 -4.55
C ARG A 58 -19.93 -0.51 -5.61
N GLU A 59 -19.46 0.67 -5.21
CA GLU A 59 -19.21 1.80 -6.12
C GLU A 59 -18.08 1.50 -7.13
N LEU A 60 -17.16 0.61 -6.75
CA LEU A 60 -15.99 0.23 -7.55
C LEU A 60 -16.13 -1.15 -8.20
N ASP A 61 -17.27 -1.85 -8.01
CA ASP A 61 -17.50 -3.23 -8.43
C ASP A 61 -16.43 -4.21 -7.91
N ILE A 62 -15.87 -3.91 -6.74
CA ILE A 62 -14.88 -4.79 -6.08
C ILE A 62 -15.61 -5.96 -5.41
N PRO A 63 -15.24 -7.22 -5.73
CA PRO A 63 -16.01 -8.37 -5.30
C PRO A 63 -15.91 -8.72 -3.82
N LYS A 64 -14.81 -8.33 -3.16
CA LYS A 64 -14.52 -8.72 -1.77
C LYS A 64 -13.90 -7.59 -0.96
N VAL A 65 -14.29 -7.52 0.30
CA VAL A 65 -13.69 -6.63 1.30
C VAL A 65 -13.04 -7.48 2.39
N PHE A 66 -11.77 -7.21 2.69
CA PHE A 66 -11.05 -7.79 3.81
C PHE A 66 -10.91 -6.76 4.93
N ILE A 67 -11.31 -7.14 6.13
CA ILE A 67 -11.17 -6.32 7.33
C ILE A 67 -10.32 -7.12 8.32
N PRO A 68 -9.09 -6.67 8.64
CA PRO A 68 -8.18 -7.40 9.53
C PRO A 68 -8.75 -7.54 10.94
N ALA A 69 -8.14 -8.40 11.76
CA ALA A 69 -8.62 -8.68 13.12
C ALA A 69 -8.62 -7.43 14.03
N ARG A 70 -7.68 -6.53 13.84
CA ARG A 70 -7.53 -5.26 14.58
C ARG A 70 -7.36 -4.09 13.60
N PRO A 71 -8.45 -3.62 12.97
CA PRO A 71 -8.36 -2.62 11.91
C PRO A 71 -7.76 -1.30 12.37
N GLY A 72 -8.10 -0.82 13.54
CA GLY A 72 -7.58 0.43 14.11
C GLY A 72 -6.10 0.37 14.47
N LEU A 73 -5.55 -0.84 14.69
CA LEU A 73 -4.14 -1.05 15.04
C LEU A 73 -3.28 -1.53 13.87
N THR A 74 -3.84 -1.67 12.67
CA THR A 74 -3.13 -2.26 11.51
C THR A 74 -1.86 -1.49 11.16
N ASN A 75 -1.88 -0.16 11.22
CA ASN A 75 -0.70 0.66 10.95
C ASN A 75 0.39 0.45 12.01
N ALA A 76 0.03 0.45 13.27
CA ALA A 76 0.97 0.19 14.36
C ALA A 76 1.59 -1.21 14.25
N LEU A 77 0.76 -2.21 13.88
CA LEU A 77 1.22 -3.55 13.61
C LEU A 77 2.16 -3.58 12.39
N GLY A 78 1.84 -2.84 11.33
CA GLY A 78 2.71 -2.67 10.18
C GLY A 78 4.08 -2.12 10.57
N CYS A 79 4.13 -1.06 11.38
CA CYS A 79 5.39 -0.53 11.89
C CYS A 79 6.17 -1.54 12.76
N LEU A 80 5.45 -2.39 13.51
CA LEU A 80 6.06 -3.39 14.35
C LEU A 80 6.70 -4.54 13.56
N VAL A 81 6.10 -4.95 12.45
CA VAL A 81 6.56 -6.08 11.62
C VAL A 81 7.41 -5.67 10.42
N ALA A 82 7.37 -4.39 10.04
CA ALA A 82 8.13 -3.89 8.90
C ALA A 82 9.64 -4.03 9.13
N ASP A 83 10.34 -4.38 8.07
CA ASP A 83 11.79 -4.36 8.04
C ASP A 83 12.33 -2.93 8.16
N LEU A 84 13.52 -2.78 8.71
CA LEU A 84 14.17 -1.48 8.75
C LEU A 84 14.74 -1.15 7.37
N ARG A 85 14.42 0.03 6.86
CA ARG A 85 14.84 0.46 5.53
C ARG A 85 15.51 1.83 5.59
N GLN A 86 16.63 1.96 4.89
CA GLN A 86 17.33 3.22 4.64
C GLN A 86 17.51 3.40 3.13
N ASP A 87 16.97 4.47 2.61
CA ASP A 87 17.05 4.81 1.19
C ASP A 87 17.98 6.01 1.01
N PHE A 88 18.87 5.91 0.05
CA PHE A 88 19.80 6.97 -0.36
C PHE A 88 19.58 7.26 -1.82
N THR A 89 19.51 8.53 -2.15
CA THR A 89 19.41 9.01 -3.53
C THR A 89 20.40 10.14 -3.73
N GLN A 90 21.16 10.08 -4.81
CA GLN A 90 22.03 11.17 -5.24
C GLN A 90 21.80 11.44 -6.72
N THR A 91 21.50 12.71 -7.03
CA THR A 91 21.38 13.16 -8.41
C THR A 91 22.76 13.25 -9.05
N LEU A 92 22.89 12.68 -10.25
CA LEU A 92 24.10 12.76 -11.05
C LEU A 92 23.89 13.60 -12.30
N ASN A 93 22.83 13.34 -13.04
CA ASN A 93 22.40 14.00 -14.28
C ASN A 93 23.48 14.07 -15.36
N ASN A 94 24.20 12.97 -15.59
CA ASN A 94 25.27 12.83 -16.56
C ASN A 94 24.98 11.71 -17.56
N SER A 95 25.55 11.80 -18.77
CA SER A 95 25.49 10.69 -19.71
C SER A 95 26.23 9.46 -19.16
N LEU A 96 25.76 8.27 -19.52
CA LEU A 96 26.41 7.02 -19.10
C LEU A 96 27.86 6.95 -19.62
N GLU A 97 28.12 7.50 -20.81
CA GLU A 97 29.45 7.51 -21.43
C GLU A 97 30.44 8.37 -20.64
N GLU A 98 30.04 9.58 -20.24
CA GLU A 98 30.88 10.52 -19.49
C GLU A 98 30.99 10.16 -18.02
N THR A 99 30.09 9.34 -17.50
CA THR A 99 30.09 8.96 -16.09
C THR A 99 31.35 8.19 -15.73
N ASN A 100 32.09 8.69 -14.73
CA ASN A 100 33.23 7.97 -14.16
C ASN A 100 32.73 6.77 -13.36
N ILE A 101 32.93 5.56 -13.91
CA ILE A 101 32.44 4.31 -13.32
C ILE A 101 33.03 4.04 -11.93
N LYS A 102 34.28 4.43 -11.68
CA LYS A 102 34.94 4.26 -10.36
C LYS A 102 34.27 5.15 -9.31
N ASN A 103 33.89 6.38 -9.69
CA ASN A 103 33.15 7.26 -8.81
C ASN A 103 31.75 6.72 -8.50
N LEU A 104 31.04 6.20 -9.51
CA LEU A 104 29.75 5.54 -9.33
C LEU A 104 29.86 4.38 -8.32
N HIS A 105 30.86 3.50 -8.48
CA HIS A 105 31.10 2.40 -7.55
C HIS A 105 31.37 2.89 -6.10
N SER A 106 32.15 3.96 -5.97
CA SER A 106 32.45 4.56 -4.66
C SER A 106 31.19 5.08 -3.97
N ILE A 107 30.30 5.76 -4.70
CA ILE A 107 29.02 6.26 -4.18
C ILE A 107 28.12 5.10 -3.73
N LEU A 108 27.97 4.05 -4.56
CA LEU A 108 27.16 2.87 -4.25
C LEU A 108 27.65 2.15 -2.98
N GLU A 109 28.97 1.93 -2.85
CA GLU A 109 29.56 1.29 -1.66
C GLU A 109 29.49 2.18 -0.41
N LYS A 110 29.65 3.50 -0.56
CA LYS A 110 29.45 4.47 0.53
C LYS A 110 28.05 4.38 1.09
N PHE A 111 27.03 4.50 0.25
CA PHE A 111 25.62 4.45 0.68
C PHE A 111 25.24 3.11 1.30
N LYS A 112 25.73 2.00 0.75
CA LYS A 112 25.57 0.67 1.35
C LYS A 112 26.15 0.63 2.77
N SER A 113 27.38 1.08 2.94
CA SER A 113 28.07 1.05 4.23
C SER A 113 27.40 1.96 5.27
N GLU A 114 26.99 3.14 4.84
CA GLU A 114 26.27 4.12 5.67
C GLU A 114 24.91 3.57 6.10
N GLY A 115 24.13 3.00 5.18
CA GLY A 115 22.84 2.42 5.49
C GLY A 115 22.93 1.26 6.47
N VAL A 116 23.88 0.35 6.29
CA VAL A 116 24.14 -0.74 7.25
C VAL A 116 24.49 -0.19 8.63
N SER A 117 25.35 0.85 8.69
CA SER A 117 25.73 1.50 9.94
C SER A 117 24.52 2.14 10.64
N LEU A 118 23.69 2.87 9.90
CA LEU A 118 22.49 3.52 10.45
C LEU A 118 21.48 2.50 11.01
N ILE A 119 21.23 1.40 10.30
CA ILE A 119 20.34 0.34 10.79
C ILE A 119 20.91 -0.31 12.05
N LYS A 120 22.22 -0.62 12.09
CA LYS A 120 22.87 -1.21 13.27
C LYS A 120 22.80 -0.30 14.50
N LYS A 121 22.87 1.03 14.33
CA LYS A 121 22.74 2.01 15.42
C LYS A 121 21.36 1.97 16.10
N GLN A 122 20.32 1.48 15.44
CA GLN A 122 18.97 1.39 16.01
C GLN A 122 18.84 0.28 17.07
N LYS A 123 19.86 -0.56 17.25
CA LYS A 123 19.90 -1.65 18.25
C LYS A 123 18.73 -2.64 18.15
N VAL A 124 18.17 -2.83 16.95
CA VAL A 124 17.13 -3.81 16.65
C VAL A 124 17.79 -5.08 16.12
N GLU A 125 17.29 -6.24 16.53
CA GLU A 125 17.77 -7.53 16.03
C GLU A 125 17.48 -7.68 14.54
N ILE A 126 18.52 -7.85 13.73
CA ILE A 126 18.46 -8.01 12.28
C ILE A 126 18.96 -9.41 11.93
N GLU A 127 18.14 -10.19 11.25
CA GLU A 127 18.53 -11.52 10.76
C GLU A 127 19.45 -11.43 9.54
N LYS A 128 19.12 -10.54 8.59
CA LYS A 128 19.84 -10.42 7.32
C LYS A 128 19.69 -9.03 6.73
N PHE A 129 20.74 -8.58 6.04
CA PHE A 129 20.70 -7.38 5.21
C PHE A 129 20.45 -7.73 3.75
N TYR A 130 19.53 -7.00 3.12
CA TYR A 130 19.34 -6.96 1.68
C TYR A 130 19.69 -5.57 1.18
N ILE A 131 20.36 -5.50 0.05
CA ILE A 131 20.79 -4.23 -0.53
C ILE A 131 20.33 -4.21 -1.98
N GLU A 132 19.53 -3.19 -2.31
CA GLU A 132 19.06 -2.95 -3.64
C GLU A 132 19.79 -1.75 -4.22
N PHE A 133 20.42 -1.94 -5.36
CA PHE A 133 21.08 -0.88 -6.11
C PHE A 133 20.27 -0.60 -7.37
N SER A 134 20.05 0.67 -7.71
CA SER A 134 19.40 1.04 -8.95
C SER A 134 19.83 2.42 -9.44
N LEU A 135 19.66 2.64 -10.72
CA LEU A 135 19.83 3.95 -11.35
C LEU A 135 18.48 4.38 -11.91
N ASP A 136 18.14 5.64 -11.73
CA ASP A 136 17.08 6.27 -12.48
C ASP A 136 17.69 6.78 -13.78
N MET A 137 17.22 6.27 -14.91
CA MET A 137 17.79 6.56 -16.22
C MET A 137 16.73 7.02 -17.20
N GLN A 138 17.12 7.84 -18.15
CA GLN A 138 16.29 8.27 -19.29
C GLN A 138 17.16 8.43 -20.54
N PHE A 139 16.56 8.44 -21.71
CA PHE A 139 17.27 8.87 -22.92
C PHE A 139 17.32 10.41 -23.00
N LEU A 140 18.39 10.93 -23.54
CA LEU A 140 18.58 12.37 -23.74
C LEU A 140 17.38 12.98 -24.50
N GLY A 141 16.82 14.06 -23.95
CA GLY A 141 15.65 14.74 -24.54
C GLY A 141 14.30 14.08 -24.21
N GLN A 142 14.27 13.00 -23.43
CA GLN A 142 13.03 12.39 -22.93
C GLN A 142 12.75 12.75 -21.47
N THR A 143 11.48 12.63 -21.07
CA THR A 143 11.02 12.92 -19.70
C THR A 143 10.69 11.67 -18.91
N HIS A 144 10.67 10.50 -19.56
CA HIS A 144 10.33 9.23 -18.90
C HIS A 144 11.53 8.64 -18.18
N ILE A 145 11.52 8.72 -16.86
CA ILE A 145 12.55 8.11 -16.02
C ILE A 145 12.21 6.65 -15.78
N ILE A 146 13.20 5.78 -15.96
CA ILE A 146 13.12 4.33 -15.76
C ILE A 146 14.08 3.91 -14.67
N LYS A 147 13.55 3.20 -13.68
CA LYS A 147 14.37 2.57 -12.66
C LYS A 147 15.07 1.34 -13.23
N THR A 148 16.39 1.40 -13.31
CA THR A 148 17.28 0.35 -13.82
C THR A 148 17.95 -0.34 -12.64
N PRO A 149 17.58 -1.59 -12.29
CA PRO A 149 18.19 -2.31 -11.19
C PRO A 149 19.62 -2.74 -11.55
N LEU A 150 20.49 -2.74 -10.55
CA LEU A 150 21.86 -3.21 -10.63
C LEU A 150 22.04 -4.51 -9.84
N LYS A 151 22.89 -5.40 -10.28
CA LYS A 151 23.15 -6.67 -9.56
C LYS A 151 23.96 -6.46 -8.29
N ASP A 152 24.87 -5.51 -8.32
CA ASP A 152 25.80 -5.22 -7.23
C ASP A 152 26.26 -3.75 -7.28
N ALA A 153 27.17 -3.38 -6.38
CA ALA A 153 27.73 -2.04 -6.29
C ALA A 153 28.83 -1.73 -7.32
N LYS A 154 29.20 -2.70 -8.17
CA LYS A 154 30.30 -2.57 -9.16
C LYS A 154 29.86 -2.95 -10.58
N PRO A 155 28.74 -2.39 -11.07
CA PRO A 155 28.25 -2.72 -12.41
C PRO A 155 29.19 -2.20 -13.50
N ALA A 156 29.34 -2.96 -14.58
CA ALA A 156 30.02 -2.48 -15.79
C ALA A 156 29.09 -1.57 -16.61
N LYS A 157 29.63 -0.56 -17.30
CA LYS A 157 28.83 0.34 -18.15
C LYS A 157 27.98 -0.41 -19.18
N ASN A 158 28.54 -1.41 -19.84
CA ASN A 158 27.84 -2.21 -20.84
C ASN A 158 26.65 -2.97 -20.23
N PHE A 159 26.77 -3.45 -18.98
CA PHE A 159 25.67 -4.07 -18.26
C PHE A 159 24.56 -3.06 -17.98
N ILE A 160 24.91 -1.87 -17.48
CA ILE A 160 23.96 -0.80 -17.18
C ILE A 160 23.18 -0.43 -18.45
N ASN A 161 23.88 -0.18 -19.54
CA ASN A 161 23.24 0.19 -20.81
C ASN A 161 22.26 -0.89 -21.30
N LYS A 162 22.72 -2.13 -21.35
CA LYS A 162 21.90 -3.27 -21.80
C LYS A 162 20.66 -3.48 -20.94
N GLU A 163 20.79 -3.35 -19.61
CA GLU A 163 19.66 -3.52 -18.70
C GLU A 163 18.65 -2.39 -18.85
N PHE A 164 19.11 -1.14 -18.98
CA PHE A 164 18.26 0.01 -19.26
C PHE A 164 17.48 -0.14 -20.56
N GLU A 165 18.17 -0.49 -21.66
CA GLU A 165 17.55 -0.70 -22.97
C GLU A 165 16.49 -1.83 -22.95
N ASN A 166 16.77 -2.92 -22.23
CA ASN A 166 15.85 -4.03 -22.07
C ASN A 166 14.57 -3.61 -21.34
N ILE A 167 14.69 -2.85 -20.25
CA ILE A 167 13.54 -2.39 -19.46
C ILE A 167 12.75 -1.36 -20.27
N TYR A 168 13.45 -0.46 -20.96
CA TYR A 168 12.83 0.52 -21.84
C TYR A 168 12.00 -0.16 -22.92
N PHE A 169 12.59 -1.15 -23.60
CA PHE A 169 11.90 -1.91 -24.65
C PHE A 169 10.69 -2.69 -24.09
N LYS A 170 10.83 -3.31 -22.91
CA LYS A 170 9.70 -4.00 -22.27
C LYS A 170 8.52 -3.06 -22.04
N ARG A 171 8.79 -1.83 -21.61
CA ARG A 171 7.76 -0.85 -21.27
C ARG A 171 7.14 -0.15 -22.47
N PHE A 172 7.96 0.28 -23.43
CA PHE A 172 7.52 1.13 -24.55
C PHE A 172 7.46 0.40 -25.90
N LYS A 173 7.99 -0.82 -25.99
CA LYS A 173 8.08 -1.63 -27.23
C LYS A 173 8.84 -0.95 -28.37
N VAL A 174 9.68 0.03 -28.06
CA VAL A 174 10.52 0.78 -29.02
C VAL A 174 11.99 0.63 -28.63
N LYS A 175 12.86 0.45 -29.59
CA LYS A 175 14.32 0.55 -29.44
C LYS A 175 14.76 1.91 -29.95
N LEU A 176 15.49 2.63 -29.14
CA LEU A 176 16.06 3.92 -29.53
C LEU A 176 17.56 3.72 -29.79
N GLU A 177 17.91 3.61 -31.03
CA GLU A 177 19.31 3.54 -31.45
C GLU A 177 19.90 4.96 -31.56
N LYS A 178 21.16 5.14 -31.15
CA LYS A 178 21.91 6.40 -31.22
C LYS A 178 21.48 7.53 -30.31
N ILE A 179 20.60 7.29 -29.34
CA ILE A 179 20.27 8.29 -28.32
C ILE A 179 21.02 7.95 -27.02
N LEU A 180 21.71 8.94 -26.44
CA LEU A 180 22.53 8.74 -25.26
C LEU A 180 21.67 8.49 -24.00
N PRO A 181 21.95 7.41 -23.24
CA PRO A 181 21.34 7.20 -21.94
C PRO A 181 21.95 8.14 -20.90
N ILE A 182 21.09 8.79 -20.12
CA ILE A 182 21.44 9.70 -19.02
C ILE A 182 21.14 9.00 -17.71
N ILE A 183 22.08 9.02 -16.77
CA ILE A 183 21.85 8.66 -15.37
C ILE A 183 21.35 9.91 -14.66
N VAL A 184 20.10 9.89 -14.22
CA VAL A 184 19.48 10.99 -13.47
C VAL A 184 19.84 10.89 -12.00
N ASN A 185 19.55 9.73 -11.38
CA ASN A 185 19.84 9.49 -9.97
C ASN A 185 20.52 8.12 -9.76
N ILE A 186 21.30 8.06 -8.69
CA ILE A 186 21.86 6.85 -8.10
C ILE A 186 21.02 6.54 -6.86
N ASN A 187 20.47 5.34 -6.74
CA ASN A 187 19.65 4.93 -5.61
C ASN A 187 20.22 3.68 -4.96
N VAL A 188 20.27 3.68 -3.63
CA VAL A 188 20.63 2.51 -2.83
C VAL A 188 19.63 2.38 -1.70
N SER A 189 19.01 1.20 -1.59
CA SER A 189 18.13 0.86 -0.47
C SER A 189 18.78 -0.24 0.34
N VAL A 190 19.00 0.02 1.62
CA VAL A 190 19.53 -0.96 2.58
C VAL A 190 18.37 -1.42 3.46
N ILE A 191 18.10 -2.72 3.45
CA ILE A 191 16.96 -3.33 4.14
C ILE A 191 17.52 -4.32 5.17
N GLY A 192 17.23 -4.06 6.45
CA GLY A 192 17.53 -4.97 7.55
C GLY A 192 16.31 -5.81 7.87
N LYS A 193 16.29 -7.07 7.44
CA LYS A 193 15.20 -8.00 7.72
C LYS A 193 15.14 -8.31 9.21
N ARG A 194 13.96 -8.11 9.79
CA ARG A 194 13.66 -8.42 11.19
C ARG A 194 13.12 -9.85 11.32
N LYS A 195 13.24 -10.39 12.53
CA LYS A 195 12.62 -11.68 12.87
C LYS A 195 11.10 -11.59 12.75
N GLU A 196 10.51 -12.59 12.13
CA GLU A 196 9.05 -12.67 11.95
C GLU A 196 8.34 -12.77 13.30
N LEU A 197 7.30 -11.96 13.48
CA LEU A 197 6.44 -12.01 14.66
C LEU A 197 5.28 -12.98 14.43
N ASP A 198 4.99 -13.83 15.43
CA ASP A 198 3.82 -14.70 15.40
C ASP A 198 2.54 -13.91 15.66
N LEU A 199 1.91 -13.45 14.58
CA LEU A 199 0.67 -12.66 14.64
C LEU A 199 -0.54 -13.46 15.10
N LYS A 200 -0.50 -14.80 15.11
CA LYS A 200 -1.62 -15.65 15.55
C LYS A 200 -1.96 -15.42 17.01
N LYS A 201 -0.98 -15.05 17.82
CA LYS A 201 -1.17 -14.71 19.25
C LYS A 201 -2.01 -13.45 19.50
N LEU A 202 -2.23 -12.62 18.48
CA LEU A 202 -3.02 -11.39 18.58
C LEU A 202 -4.53 -11.62 18.42
N ILE A 203 -4.96 -12.83 18.09
CA ILE A 203 -6.36 -13.16 17.84
C ILE A 203 -6.89 -13.97 19.02
N ASN A 204 -7.67 -13.33 19.88
CA ASN A 204 -8.40 -14.00 20.95
C ASN A 204 -9.88 -14.02 20.60
N PHE A 205 -10.46 -15.22 20.62
CA PHE A 205 -11.91 -15.41 20.54
C PHE A 205 -12.45 -15.65 21.93
N THR A 206 -13.44 -14.86 22.36
CA THR A 206 -14.16 -15.07 23.61
C THR A 206 -15.43 -15.89 23.36
N LYS A 207 -16.13 -16.29 24.45
CA LYS A 207 -17.36 -17.07 24.36
C LYS A 207 -18.47 -16.29 23.62
N ARG A 208 -19.43 -17.01 23.03
CA ARG A 208 -20.61 -16.46 22.36
C ARG A 208 -21.27 -15.38 23.22
N GLY A 209 -21.36 -14.15 22.69
CA GLY A 209 -22.06 -13.04 23.33
C GLY A 209 -23.52 -12.92 22.88
N LYS A 210 -24.28 -12.10 23.60
CA LYS A 210 -25.67 -11.79 23.24
C LYS A 210 -25.72 -10.91 21.99
N ILE A 211 -26.66 -11.20 21.10
CA ILE A 211 -26.96 -10.37 19.92
C ILE A 211 -27.92 -9.29 20.35
N SER A 212 -27.61 -8.04 20.07
CA SER A 212 -28.53 -6.90 20.24
C SER A 212 -29.12 -6.48 18.89
N TYR A 213 -30.17 -5.68 18.91
CA TYR A 213 -30.82 -5.19 17.68
C TYR A 213 -31.03 -3.69 17.78
N ARG A 214 -30.76 -2.99 16.64
CA ARG A 214 -31.08 -1.56 16.47
C ARG A 214 -31.84 -1.32 15.19
N LYS A 215 -32.61 -0.23 15.16
CA LYS A 215 -33.16 0.30 13.89
C LYS A 215 -32.05 1.09 13.20
N VAL A 216 -31.61 0.64 12.03
CA VAL A 216 -30.61 1.28 11.20
C VAL A 216 -31.21 1.65 9.84
N TYR A 217 -30.84 2.79 9.33
CA TYR A 217 -31.34 3.32 8.07
C TYR A 217 -30.43 2.95 6.92
N PHE A 218 -30.93 2.16 5.95
CA PHE A 218 -30.24 1.79 4.73
C PHE A 218 -31.16 2.07 3.53
N ASN A 219 -30.62 2.64 2.47
CA ASN A 219 -31.28 2.79 1.17
C ASN A 219 -32.73 3.31 1.24
N GLY A 220 -33.01 4.30 2.06
CA GLY A 220 -34.35 4.91 2.18
C GLY A 220 -35.28 4.24 3.19
N LYS A 221 -34.89 3.14 3.83
CA LYS A 221 -35.73 2.35 4.77
C LYS A 221 -35.04 2.07 6.09
N TRP A 222 -35.86 1.89 7.12
CA TRP A 222 -35.40 1.45 8.44
C TRP A 222 -35.43 -0.07 8.54
N HIS A 223 -34.31 -0.66 8.92
CA HIS A 223 -34.15 -2.10 9.11
C HIS A 223 -33.89 -2.42 10.58
N LYS A 224 -34.52 -3.46 11.10
CA LYS A 224 -34.16 -4.07 12.37
C LYS A 224 -32.87 -4.86 12.15
N THR A 225 -31.74 -4.32 12.58
CA THR A 225 -30.41 -4.79 12.24
C THR A 225 -29.75 -5.45 13.45
N PRO A 226 -29.24 -6.67 13.32
CA PRO A 226 -28.48 -7.33 14.39
C PRO A 226 -27.11 -6.65 14.58
N ILE A 227 -26.71 -6.52 15.83
CA ILE A 227 -25.44 -5.95 16.26
C ILE A 227 -24.64 -7.06 16.93
N TYR A 228 -23.48 -7.32 16.42
CA TYR A 228 -22.54 -8.32 16.91
C TYR A 228 -21.30 -7.63 17.51
N LEU A 229 -20.75 -8.19 18.58
CA LEU A 229 -19.40 -7.87 19.01
C LEU A 229 -18.44 -8.82 18.26
N ARG A 230 -17.41 -8.26 17.61
CA ARG A 230 -16.49 -9.05 16.78
C ARG A 230 -15.78 -10.15 17.56
N GLU A 231 -15.42 -9.89 18.80
CA GLU A 231 -14.77 -10.85 19.71
C GLU A 231 -15.64 -12.09 20.02
N ASN A 232 -16.96 -11.98 19.80
CA ASN A 232 -17.92 -13.04 20.02
C ASN A 232 -18.20 -13.87 18.75
N LEU A 233 -17.60 -13.51 17.62
CA LEU A 233 -17.74 -14.22 16.36
C LEU A 233 -16.72 -15.34 16.29
N PHE A 234 -17.18 -16.55 16.00
CA PHE A 234 -16.33 -17.71 15.84
C PHE A 234 -15.87 -17.89 14.37
N PRO A 235 -14.78 -18.61 14.13
CA PRO A 235 -14.35 -18.95 12.78
C PRO A 235 -15.48 -19.64 11.98
N LYS A 236 -15.62 -19.26 10.71
CA LYS A 236 -16.71 -19.72 9.80
C LYS A 236 -18.09 -19.12 10.10
N PHE A 237 -18.22 -18.14 10.99
CA PHE A 237 -19.48 -17.39 11.14
C PHE A 237 -19.86 -16.76 9.79
N LYS A 238 -21.14 -16.87 9.43
CA LYS A 238 -21.70 -16.26 8.21
C LYS A 238 -22.96 -15.49 8.57
N GLN A 239 -23.08 -14.29 8.04
CA GLN A 239 -24.24 -13.43 8.24
C GLN A 239 -24.52 -12.63 6.97
N ASN A 240 -25.75 -12.72 6.47
CA ASN A 240 -26.21 -11.83 5.41
C ASN A 240 -26.56 -10.46 5.98
N GLY A 241 -26.41 -9.42 5.17
CA GLY A 241 -26.83 -8.08 5.54
C GLY A 241 -28.35 -7.92 5.67
N PRO A 242 -28.84 -6.88 6.33
CA PRO A 242 -28.05 -5.88 7.03
C PRO A 242 -27.50 -6.39 8.37
N ALA A 243 -26.28 -6.03 8.72
CA ALA A 243 -25.71 -6.32 10.03
C ALA A 243 -24.66 -5.27 10.42
N ILE A 244 -24.44 -5.09 11.72
CA ILE A 244 -23.35 -4.28 12.25
C ILE A 244 -22.47 -5.15 13.12
N ILE A 245 -21.15 -5.03 12.96
CA ILE A 245 -20.17 -5.70 13.81
C ILE A 245 -19.37 -4.60 14.51
N GLU A 246 -19.55 -4.51 15.82
CA GLU A 246 -18.85 -3.55 16.66
C GLU A 246 -17.56 -4.17 17.22
N GLN A 247 -16.53 -3.36 17.29
CA GLN A 247 -15.24 -3.67 17.90
C GLN A 247 -14.74 -2.41 18.62
N LEU A 248 -13.82 -2.55 19.58
CA LEU A 248 -13.30 -1.43 20.36
C LEU A 248 -12.76 -0.29 19.48
N ASP A 249 -12.11 -0.64 18.40
CA ASP A 249 -11.36 0.26 17.52
C ASP A 249 -12.05 0.54 16.18
N THR A 250 -13.21 -0.07 15.89
CA THR A 250 -13.93 0.12 14.62
C THR A 250 -15.38 -0.36 14.67
N THR A 251 -16.14 0.06 13.67
CA THR A 251 -17.49 -0.47 13.37
C THR A 251 -17.54 -0.91 11.92
N ILE A 252 -17.97 -2.15 11.69
CA ILE A 252 -18.17 -2.71 10.34
C ILE A 252 -19.65 -2.65 10.02
N VAL A 253 -20.00 -2.04 8.89
CA VAL A 253 -21.38 -1.93 8.41
C VAL A 253 -21.56 -2.84 7.20
N ILE A 254 -22.41 -3.85 7.36
CA ILE A 254 -22.81 -4.77 6.29
C ILE A 254 -24.18 -4.31 5.79
N HIS A 255 -24.24 -3.94 4.54
CA HIS A 255 -25.47 -3.45 3.89
C HIS A 255 -26.43 -4.61 3.52
N PRO A 256 -27.74 -4.32 3.34
CA PRO A 256 -28.70 -5.28 2.82
C PRO A 256 -28.31 -5.84 1.45
#